data_1f7b8c75313fe548b0b907a13f6bc488
#
_entry.id   1f7b8c75313fe548b0b907a13f6bc488
#
_cell.length_a   1.000
_cell.length_b   1.000
_cell.length_c   1.000
_cell.angle_alpha   90.00
_cell.angle_beta   90.00
_cell.angle_gamma   90.00
#
_symmetry.space_group_name_H-M   'P 1'
#
loop_
_entity.id
_entity.type
_entity.pdbx_description
1 polymer ?
#
loop_
_entity_poly.entity_id
_entity_poly.type
_entity_poly.pdbx_seq_one_letter_code
_entity_poly.pdbx_strand_id
1 'polypeptide(L)'
;MAKIVVVGANHAGTACINTILDNYEGNEVVAFDANSNISFLGCGMALWIGKQISGPDGLFYQTKEQFEAKGATVHMETPVEKIDFDNKVVYATGKDGTKYEESYDKLVLSTGSLPIIPRFEGGDLENIQQVKLFQDAQEVIDKLEDASIKRVAVVGAGYIGVELAEAFKRNGRETLLVDMAPTCMANNFDPEFSEMMAKNLADNGIECHFGEGVDHFEGKDGKVTTLVTNKGSYQVDMICVCIGFRPNNALFADGQLDLFANGAVLVDHHQKTSRDDVYAVGDCSTIFNNSLGGDPGYIALASNAVRSGIVAGHNICGTEIENPGVQGASGICIFDLKMVSCGLTENAAKRFGVDVLTTSVTDTQKAGFIEHDNPDATIKIVYDKKTRAILGAQIASTYDMSGTIHMFSLAVQKGVTIDELKLLDIFFLPHFNAPYNYITVAALKAE
;
A
#
# COMPACT_ATOMS: atom_id res chain seq x y z
N MET A 1 -9.73 -2.50 33.78
CA MET A 1 -10.74 -3.16 32.90
C MET A 1 -11.37 -2.06 32.09
N ALA A 2 -11.20 -2.06 30.80
CA ALA A 2 -11.77 -1.10 29.88
C ALA A 2 -12.56 -1.83 28.77
N LYS A 3 -13.64 -1.23 28.31
CA LYS A 3 -14.37 -1.67 27.14
C LYS A 3 -13.81 -0.95 25.91
N ILE A 4 -13.24 -1.74 24.99
CA ILE A 4 -12.55 -1.26 23.82
C ILE A 4 -13.35 -1.67 22.58
N VAL A 5 -13.85 -0.67 21.83
CA VAL A 5 -14.55 -0.90 20.57
C VAL A 5 -13.60 -0.63 19.41
N VAL A 6 -13.52 -1.57 18.46
CA VAL A 6 -12.69 -1.47 17.26
C VAL A 6 -13.58 -1.45 16.01
N VAL A 7 -13.48 -0.41 15.21
CA VAL A 7 -14.24 -0.24 13.95
C VAL A 7 -13.37 -0.58 12.78
N GLY A 8 -13.56 -1.76 12.21
CA GLY A 8 -12.76 -2.37 11.16
C GLY A 8 -11.71 -3.34 11.70
N ALA A 9 -11.68 -4.56 11.18
CA ALA A 9 -10.83 -5.66 11.63
C ALA A 9 -9.90 -6.20 10.53
N ASN A 10 -9.53 -5.37 9.55
CA ASN A 10 -8.46 -5.74 8.61
C ASN A 10 -7.08 -5.43 9.25
N HIS A 11 -6.02 -5.21 8.52
CA HIS A 11 -4.62 -5.19 8.99
C HIS A 11 -4.39 -4.44 10.31
N ALA A 12 -4.79 -3.18 10.40
CA ALA A 12 -4.54 -2.37 11.60
C ALA A 12 -5.43 -2.79 12.77
N GLY A 13 -6.73 -3.02 12.53
CA GLY A 13 -7.65 -3.49 13.56
C GLY A 13 -7.27 -4.88 14.08
N THR A 14 -6.92 -5.82 13.18
CA THR A 14 -6.40 -7.14 13.55
C THR A 14 -5.16 -7.05 14.43
N ALA A 15 -4.19 -6.20 14.06
CA ALA A 15 -2.97 -6.02 14.84
C ALA A 15 -3.26 -5.40 16.22
N CYS A 16 -4.16 -4.42 16.29
CA CYS A 16 -4.58 -3.81 17.55
C CYS A 16 -5.28 -4.83 18.47
N ILE A 17 -6.27 -5.55 17.95
CA ILE A 17 -7.01 -6.58 18.70
C ILE A 17 -6.05 -7.65 19.23
N ASN A 18 -5.18 -8.22 18.38
CA ASN A 18 -4.19 -9.21 18.80
C ASN A 18 -3.25 -8.64 19.88
N THR A 19 -2.75 -7.41 19.71
CA THR A 19 -1.87 -6.79 20.71
C THR A 19 -2.56 -6.69 22.07
N ILE A 20 -3.83 -6.30 22.10
CA ILE A 20 -4.60 -6.23 23.35
C ILE A 20 -4.79 -7.61 23.96
N LEU A 21 -5.30 -8.57 23.19
CA LEU A 21 -5.68 -9.89 23.69
C LEU A 21 -4.46 -10.75 24.09
N ASP A 22 -3.33 -10.58 23.42
CA ASP A 22 -2.14 -11.40 23.67
C ASP A 22 -1.27 -10.87 24.84
N ASN A 23 -1.41 -9.59 25.21
CA ASN A 23 -0.55 -8.95 26.20
C ASN A 23 -1.26 -8.40 27.44
N TYR A 24 -2.59 -8.28 27.41
CA TYR A 24 -3.32 -7.59 28.48
C TYR A 24 -4.59 -8.36 28.85
N GLU A 25 -4.75 -8.64 30.14
CA GLU A 25 -5.95 -9.30 30.69
C GLU A 25 -6.99 -8.27 31.16
N GLY A 26 -8.24 -8.70 31.24
CA GLY A 26 -9.33 -7.95 31.88
C GLY A 26 -9.95 -6.85 31.03
N ASN A 27 -9.65 -6.75 29.75
CA ASN A 27 -10.33 -5.83 28.83
C ASN A 27 -11.45 -6.56 28.06
N GLU A 28 -12.57 -5.88 27.85
CA GLU A 28 -13.63 -6.31 26.94
C GLU A 28 -13.35 -5.72 25.56
N VAL A 29 -13.17 -6.56 24.54
CA VAL A 29 -12.89 -6.14 23.16
C VAL A 29 -14.07 -6.49 22.28
N VAL A 30 -14.67 -5.47 21.65
CA VAL A 30 -15.78 -5.62 20.69
C VAL A 30 -15.33 -5.06 19.34
N ALA A 31 -15.41 -5.86 18.31
CA ALA A 31 -15.03 -5.44 16.94
C ALA A 31 -16.23 -5.48 16.00
N PHE A 32 -16.37 -4.46 15.17
CA PHE A 32 -17.34 -4.37 14.08
C PHE A 32 -16.61 -4.33 12.75
N ASP A 33 -16.98 -5.22 11.84
CA ASP A 33 -16.49 -5.15 10.45
C ASP A 33 -17.65 -5.20 9.46
N ALA A 34 -17.57 -4.35 8.43
CA ALA A 34 -18.59 -4.28 7.39
C ALA A 34 -18.50 -5.45 6.39
N ASN A 35 -17.33 -6.13 6.32
CA ASN A 35 -17.08 -7.23 5.39
C ASN A 35 -17.45 -8.59 6.01
N SER A 36 -17.54 -9.60 5.14
CA SER A 36 -17.70 -11.01 5.51
C SER A 36 -16.37 -11.69 5.88
N ASN A 37 -15.25 -10.97 5.84
CA ASN A 37 -13.91 -11.48 6.12
C ASN A 37 -13.07 -10.40 6.83
N ILE A 38 -12.05 -10.84 7.56
CA ILE A 38 -11.06 -10.00 8.24
C ILE A 38 -9.65 -10.42 7.83
N SER A 39 -8.66 -9.60 8.15
CA SER A 39 -7.24 -9.89 7.89
C SER A 39 -6.86 -10.13 6.42
N PHE A 40 -7.68 -9.68 5.47
CA PHE A 40 -7.46 -9.93 4.05
C PHE A 40 -6.18 -9.26 3.53
N LEU A 41 -5.26 -10.06 3.00
CA LEU A 41 -4.03 -9.63 2.35
C LEU A 41 -4.33 -9.11 0.93
N GLY A 42 -4.83 -7.89 0.83
CA GLY A 42 -5.18 -7.25 -0.44
C GLY A 42 -4.01 -7.18 -1.44
N CYS A 43 -2.76 -7.13 -0.95
CA CYS A 43 -1.56 -7.21 -1.80
C CYS A 43 -1.44 -8.55 -2.56
N GLY A 44 -2.14 -9.60 -2.14
CA GLY A 44 -2.16 -10.91 -2.81
C GLY A 44 -3.25 -11.05 -3.88
N MET A 45 -4.13 -10.07 -4.06
CA MET A 45 -5.22 -10.15 -5.03
C MET A 45 -4.73 -10.40 -6.46
N ALA A 46 -3.72 -9.64 -6.89
CA ALA A 46 -3.15 -9.80 -8.22
C ALA A 46 -2.51 -11.18 -8.43
N LEU A 47 -1.88 -11.74 -7.39
CA LEU A 47 -1.35 -13.11 -7.43
C LEU A 47 -2.47 -14.14 -7.61
N TRP A 48 -3.60 -13.94 -6.92
CA TRP A 48 -4.75 -14.82 -7.04
C TRP A 48 -5.44 -14.67 -8.40
N ILE A 49 -5.75 -13.46 -8.84
CA ILE A 49 -6.28 -13.18 -10.17
C ILE A 49 -5.35 -13.73 -11.27
N GLY A 50 -4.04 -13.55 -11.13
CA GLY A 50 -3.00 -14.01 -12.06
C GLY A 50 -2.67 -15.51 -11.98
N LYS A 51 -3.39 -16.30 -11.16
CA LYS A 51 -3.18 -17.74 -10.95
C LYS A 51 -1.78 -18.12 -10.50
N GLN A 52 -1.11 -17.22 -9.80
CA GLN A 52 0.21 -17.46 -9.19
C GLN A 52 0.09 -18.18 -7.84
N ILE A 53 -1.11 -18.16 -7.23
CA ILE A 53 -1.50 -18.96 -6.08
C ILE A 53 -2.75 -19.77 -6.41
N SER A 54 -2.91 -20.93 -5.77
CA SER A 54 -3.97 -21.89 -6.09
C SER A 54 -5.38 -21.48 -5.63
N GLY A 55 -5.46 -20.54 -4.69
CA GLY A 55 -6.74 -20.09 -4.14
C GLY A 55 -6.55 -19.00 -3.08
N PRO A 56 -7.63 -18.47 -2.50
CA PRO A 56 -7.59 -17.34 -1.59
C PRO A 56 -7.25 -17.69 -0.14
N ASP A 57 -7.26 -18.97 0.26
CA ASP A 57 -7.17 -19.36 1.69
C ASP A 57 -5.95 -18.78 2.40
N GLY A 58 -4.80 -18.73 1.71
CA GLY A 58 -3.57 -18.15 2.23
C GLY A 58 -3.56 -16.62 2.33
N LEU A 59 -4.60 -15.95 1.82
CA LEU A 59 -4.75 -14.49 1.88
C LEU A 59 -5.41 -14.00 3.19
N PHE A 60 -5.71 -14.90 4.11
CA PHE A 60 -6.27 -14.59 5.42
C PHE A 60 -5.35 -15.15 6.52
N TYR A 61 -4.95 -14.31 7.46
CA TYR A 61 -4.04 -14.71 8.54
C TYR A 61 -4.70 -14.66 9.94
N GLN A 62 -5.98 -14.27 10.01
CA GLN A 62 -6.79 -14.22 11.22
C GLN A 62 -8.25 -14.48 10.87
N THR A 63 -9.01 -15.12 11.78
CA THR A 63 -10.43 -15.34 11.63
C THR A 63 -11.22 -14.81 12.82
N LYS A 64 -12.54 -14.65 12.65
CA LYS A 64 -13.46 -14.29 13.73
C LYS A 64 -13.35 -15.28 14.90
N GLU A 65 -13.38 -16.59 14.62
CA GLU A 65 -13.35 -17.66 15.61
C GLU A 65 -12.05 -17.63 16.43
N GLN A 66 -10.92 -17.27 15.81
CA GLN A 66 -9.65 -17.10 16.52
C GLN A 66 -9.67 -15.93 17.50
N PHE A 67 -10.31 -14.82 17.14
CA PHE A 67 -10.52 -13.69 18.05
C PHE A 67 -11.47 -14.04 19.19
N GLU A 68 -12.59 -14.71 18.90
CA GLU A 68 -13.57 -15.12 19.89
C GLU A 68 -12.97 -16.15 20.86
N ALA A 69 -12.12 -17.06 20.39
CA ALA A 69 -11.37 -17.98 21.24
C ALA A 69 -10.41 -17.28 22.21
N LYS A 70 -9.96 -16.05 21.90
CA LYS A 70 -9.17 -15.20 22.79
C LYS A 70 -10.02 -14.28 23.67
N GLY A 71 -11.36 -14.32 23.56
CA GLY A 71 -12.31 -13.57 24.39
C GLY A 71 -12.82 -12.25 23.79
N ALA A 72 -12.57 -11.95 22.52
CA ALA A 72 -13.21 -10.82 21.85
C ALA A 72 -14.64 -11.16 21.39
N THR A 73 -15.46 -10.14 21.21
CA THR A 73 -16.74 -10.24 20.49
C THR A 73 -16.56 -9.62 19.10
N VAL A 74 -16.90 -10.36 18.04
CA VAL A 74 -16.71 -9.90 16.66
C VAL A 74 -18.01 -9.94 15.87
N HIS A 75 -18.44 -8.77 15.39
CA HIS A 75 -19.63 -8.60 14.56
C HIS A 75 -19.19 -8.40 13.10
N MET A 76 -19.36 -9.44 12.28
CA MET A 76 -19.08 -9.42 10.83
C MET A 76 -20.33 -8.95 10.06
N GLU A 77 -20.11 -8.42 8.85
CA GLU A 77 -21.17 -7.88 7.98
C GLU A 77 -22.07 -6.88 8.76
N THR A 78 -21.42 -6.10 9.64
CA THR A 78 -22.07 -5.20 10.58
C THR A 78 -21.42 -3.81 10.49
N PRO A 79 -21.74 -3.04 9.44
CA PRO A 79 -21.20 -1.70 9.28
C PRO A 79 -21.61 -0.79 10.43
N VAL A 80 -20.64 -0.04 10.95
CA VAL A 80 -20.90 1.08 11.84
C VAL A 80 -21.47 2.23 11.02
N GLU A 81 -22.62 2.74 11.44
CA GLU A 81 -23.35 3.80 10.72
C GLU A 81 -23.13 5.18 11.33
N LYS A 82 -22.90 5.22 12.65
CA LYS A 82 -22.72 6.46 13.40
C LYS A 82 -21.87 6.22 14.65
N ILE A 83 -21.10 7.23 15.02
CA ILE A 83 -20.39 7.32 16.30
C ILE A 83 -20.86 8.58 17.02
N ASP A 84 -21.33 8.42 18.25
CA ASP A 84 -21.58 9.52 19.18
C ASP A 84 -20.38 9.63 20.10
N PHE A 85 -19.46 10.52 19.74
CA PHE A 85 -18.20 10.71 20.46
C PHE A 85 -18.40 11.32 21.86
N ASP A 86 -19.46 12.11 22.06
CA ASP A 86 -19.71 12.80 23.33
C ASP A 86 -20.34 11.84 24.35
N ASN A 87 -21.25 10.96 23.91
CA ASN A 87 -21.85 9.92 24.74
C ASN A 87 -21.07 8.60 24.72
N LYS A 88 -20.00 8.49 23.90
CA LYS A 88 -19.16 7.31 23.74
C LYS A 88 -19.96 6.06 23.33
N VAL A 89 -20.73 6.17 22.26
CA VAL A 89 -21.57 5.10 21.73
C VAL A 89 -21.35 4.92 20.24
N VAL A 90 -21.20 3.66 19.82
CA VAL A 90 -21.14 3.25 18.41
C VAL A 90 -22.48 2.63 18.03
N TYR A 91 -23.05 3.03 16.90
CA TYR A 91 -24.28 2.49 16.32
C TYR A 91 -23.96 1.71 15.06
N ALA A 92 -24.40 0.47 15.00
CA ALA A 92 -24.16 -0.42 13.86
C ALA A 92 -25.44 -1.24 13.57
N THR A 93 -25.57 -1.67 12.31
CA THR A 93 -26.67 -2.55 11.89
C THR A 93 -26.10 -3.74 11.15
N GLY A 94 -26.38 -4.95 11.66
CA GLY A 94 -25.99 -6.20 11.03
C GLY A 94 -26.78 -6.45 9.73
N LYS A 95 -26.22 -7.26 8.84
CA LYS A 95 -26.87 -7.67 7.58
C LYS A 95 -28.24 -8.32 7.79
N ASP A 96 -28.46 -8.95 8.95
CA ASP A 96 -29.74 -9.53 9.37
C ASP A 96 -30.74 -8.50 9.92
N GLY A 97 -30.36 -7.22 9.97
CA GLY A 97 -31.15 -6.12 10.52
C GLY A 97 -31.04 -5.93 12.03
N THR A 98 -30.19 -6.72 12.72
CA THR A 98 -29.90 -6.54 14.14
C THR A 98 -29.22 -5.21 14.39
N LYS A 99 -29.78 -4.40 15.32
CA LYS A 99 -29.21 -3.10 15.69
C LYS A 99 -28.34 -3.23 16.92
N TYR A 100 -27.19 -2.61 16.88
CA TYR A 100 -26.23 -2.55 17.97
C TYR A 100 -26.07 -1.09 18.42
N GLU A 101 -26.08 -0.90 19.73
CA GLU A 101 -25.76 0.33 20.42
C GLU A 101 -24.70 -0.02 21.46
N GLU A 102 -23.42 0.26 21.13
CA GLU A 102 -22.28 -0.25 21.87
C GLU A 102 -21.53 0.90 22.53
N SER A 103 -21.51 0.94 23.87
CA SER A 103 -20.73 1.93 24.62
C SER A 103 -19.26 1.54 24.68
N TYR A 104 -18.37 2.52 24.81
CA TYR A 104 -16.93 2.27 24.91
C TYR A 104 -16.25 3.16 25.96
N ASP A 105 -15.19 2.64 26.58
CA ASP A 105 -14.20 3.43 27.31
C ASP A 105 -13.12 3.95 26.37
N LYS A 106 -12.73 3.11 25.38
CA LYS A 106 -11.77 3.43 24.33
C LYS A 106 -12.30 3.00 22.95
N LEU A 107 -12.05 3.81 21.94
CA LEU A 107 -12.45 3.57 20.55
C LEU A 107 -11.23 3.52 19.63
N VAL A 108 -11.19 2.54 18.73
CA VAL A 108 -10.19 2.43 17.67
C VAL A 108 -10.87 2.55 16.32
N LEU A 109 -10.51 3.57 15.56
CA LEU A 109 -10.91 3.78 14.18
C LEU A 109 -9.90 3.09 13.26
N SER A 110 -10.32 2.02 12.61
CA SER A 110 -9.54 1.23 11.63
C SER A 110 -10.34 1.06 10.34
N THR A 111 -11.01 2.13 9.91
CA THR A 111 -11.95 2.14 8.78
C THR A 111 -11.26 2.02 7.42
N GLY A 112 -9.93 2.13 7.38
CA GLY A 112 -9.13 1.94 6.18
C GLY A 112 -9.30 3.01 5.11
N SER A 113 -9.25 2.61 3.85
CA SER A 113 -9.36 3.47 2.69
C SER A 113 -10.35 2.93 1.67
N LEU A 114 -10.91 3.84 0.86
CA LEU A 114 -11.84 3.53 -0.23
C LEU A 114 -11.18 3.86 -1.58
N PRO A 115 -11.47 3.11 -2.65
CA PRO A 115 -11.01 3.46 -3.96
C PRO A 115 -11.60 4.81 -4.40
N ILE A 116 -10.83 5.54 -5.19
CA ILE A 116 -11.33 6.73 -5.87
C ILE A 116 -12.16 6.25 -7.06
N ILE A 117 -13.45 6.61 -7.04
CA ILE A 117 -14.39 6.32 -8.13
C ILE A 117 -14.52 7.58 -8.97
N PRO A 118 -13.89 7.62 -10.16
CA PRO A 118 -14.06 8.76 -11.05
C PRO A 118 -15.48 8.74 -11.62
N ARG A 119 -16.03 9.93 -11.82
CA ARG A 119 -17.34 10.08 -12.47
C ARG A 119 -17.15 10.24 -13.99
N PHE A 120 -16.63 9.20 -14.63
CA PHE A 120 -16.60 9.16 -16.09
C PHE A 120 -17.99 8.87 -16.64
N GLU A 121 -18.34 9.48 -17.78
CA GLU A 121 -19.49 9.08 -18.55
C GLU A 121 -19.34 7.61 -18.95
N GLY A 122 -20.40 6.80 -18.81
CA GLY A 122 -20.34 5.37 -19.01
C GLY A 122 -19.70 4.55 -17.88
N GLY A 123 -19.36 5.17 -16.73
CA GLY A 123 -18.72 4.50 -15.60
C GLY A 123 -19.61 3.50 -14.85
N ASP A 124 -20.89 3.43 -15.17
CA ASP A 124 -21.90 2.48 -14.66
C ASP A 124 -22.14 1.27 -15.57
N LEU A 125 -21.43 1.17 -16.69
CA LEU A 125 -21.53 0.03 -17.59
C LEU A 125 -21.00 -1.26 -16.92
N GLU A 126 -21.61 -2.41 -17.28
CA GLU A 126 -21.09 -3.70 -16.85
C GLU A 126 -19.65 -3.92 -17.34
N ASN A 127 -18.88 -4.71 -16.60
CA ASN A 127 -17.47 -5.02 -16.84
C ASN A 127 -16.52 -3.83 -16.59
N ILE A 128 -16.95 -2.79 -15.85
CA ILE A 128 -16.07 -1.80 -15.26
C ILE A 128 -15.91 -2.17 -13.78
N GLN A 129 -14.67 -2.49 -13.38
CA GLN A 129 -14.35 -3.07 -12.09
C GLN A 129 -13.42 -2.16 -11.27
N GLN A 130 -13.55 -2.25 -9.97
CA GLN A 130 -12.54 -1.81 -9.00
C GLN A 130 -12.00 -3.03 -8.28
N VAL A 131 -10.78 -2.96 -7.76
CA VAL A 131 -10.16 -4.08 -7.07
C VAL A 131 -9.55 -3.57 -5.77
N LYS A 132 -10.26 -3.77 -4.67
CA LYS A 132 -9.86 -3.38 -3.31
C LYS A 132 -10.18 -4.47 -2.29
N LEU A 133 -11.36 -5.06 -2.36
CA LEU A 133 -11.87 -6.05 -1.43
C LEU A 133 -11.68 -7.47 -1.98
N PHE A 134 -11.80 -8.46 -1.10
CA PHE A 134 -11.81 -9.87 -1.49
C PHE A 134 -12.89 -10.15 -2.55
N GLN A 135 -14.09 -9.61 -2.32
CA GLN A 135 -15.23 -9.78 -3.21
C GLN A 135 -14.98 -9.19 -4.61
N ASP A 136 -14.28 -8.06 -4.69
CA ASP A 136 -13.93 -7.45 -5.99
C ASP A 136 -12.98 -8.37 -6.78
N ALA A 137 -11.98 -8.96 -6.11
CA ALA A 137 -11.06 -9.90 -6.74
C ALA A 137 -11.77 -11.16 -7.22
N GLN A 138 -12.70 -11.69 -6.42
CA GLN A 138 -13.53 -12.85 -6.82
C GLN A 138 -14.38 -12.52 -8.04
N GLU A 139 -15.04 -11.35 -8.05
CA GLU A 139 -15.84 -10.91 -9.20
C GLU A 139 -15.02 -10.80 -10.48
N VAL A 140 -13.79 -10.26 -10.39
CA VAL A 140 -12.86 -10.21 -11.53
C VAL A 140 -12.52 -11.62 -12.02
N ILE A 141 -12.23 -12.55 -11.11
CA ILE A 141 -11.92 -13.94 -11.44
C ILE A 141 -13.11 -14.61 -12.15
N ASP A 142 -14.32 -14.45 -11.61
CA ASP A 142 -15.55 -15.01 -12.19
C ASP A 142 -15.80 -14.47 -13.60
N LYS A 143 -15.58 -13.16 -13.81
CA LYS A 143 -15.68 -12.55 -15.15
C LYS A 143 -14.63 -13.09 -16.12
N LEU A 144 -13.42 -13.38 -15.64
CA LEU A 144 -12.35 -13.95 -16.48
C LEU A 144 -12.62 -15.40 -16.89
N GLU A 145 -13.61 -16.09 -16.31
CA GLU A 145 -14.09 -17.39 -16.79
C GLU A 145 -14.88 -17.27 -18.11
N ASP A 146 -15.45 -16.09 -18.38
CA ASP A 146 -16.12 -15.81 -19.67
C ASP A 146 -15.08 -15.68 -20.79
N ALA A 147 -15.12 -16.60 -21.72
CA ALA A 147 -14.22 -16.61 -22.89
C ALA A 147 -14.45 -15.42 -23.85
N SER A 148 -15.53 -14.67 -23.71
CA SER A 148 -15.78 -13.45 -24.50
C SER A 148 -14.94 -12.27 -24.01
N ILE A 149 -14.51 -12.27 -22.75
CA ILE A 149 -13.58 -11.27 -22.20
C ILE A 149 -12.17 -11.59 -22.73
N LYS A 150 -11.74 -10.93 -23.79
CA LYS A 150 -10.44 -11.16 -24.45
C LYS A 150 -9.46 -10.04 -24.18
N ARG A 151 -9.93 -8.79 -24.23
CA ARG A 151 -9.10 -7.60 -24.05
C ARG A 151 -9.52 -6.82 -22.83
N VAL A 152 -8.59 -6.65 -21.89
CA VAL A 152 -8.80 -5.98 -20.62
C VAL A 152 -7.96 -4.71 -20.55
N ALA A 153 -8.59 -3.58 -20.22
CA ALA A 153 -7.88 -2.35 -19.93
C ALA A 153 -7.72 -2.17 -18.40
N VAL A 154 -6.55 -1.69 -18.01
CA VAL A 154 -6.28 -1.19 -16.65
C VAL A 154 -6.05 0.31 -16.73
N VAL A 155 -6.82 1.07 -15.95
CA VAL A 155 -6.72 2.53 -15.85
C VAL A 155 -6.03 2.89 -14.55
N GLY A 156 -4.85 3.51 -14.68
CA GLY A 156 -3.94 3.81 -13.56
C GLY A 156 -2.79 2.82 -13.49
N ALA A 157 -1.56 3.32 -13.63
CA ALA A 157 -0.33 2.53 -13.68
C ALA A 157 0.53 2.68 -12.40
N GLY A 158 -0.13 2.77 -11.22
CA GLY A 158 0.50 2.61 -9.91
C GLY A 158 0.74 1.13 -9.58
N TYR A 159 1.09 0.81 -8.32
CA TYR A 159 1.34 -0.57 -7.86
C TYR A 159 0.25 -1.55 -8.30
N ILE A 160 -0.99 -1.29 -7.90
CA ILE A 160 -2.12 -2.20 -8.18
C ILE A 160 -2.38 -2.36 -9.68
N GLY A 161 -2.31 -1.24 -10.44
CA GLY A 161 -2.58 -1.30 -11.87
C GLY A 161 -1.53 -2.11 -12.63
N VAL A 162 -0.25 -1.97 -12.28
CA VAL A 162 0.84 -2.74 -12.88
C VAL A 162 0.74 -4.23 -12.52
N GLU A 163 0.42 -4.55 -11.26
CA GLU A 163 0.19 -5.93 -10.80
C GLU A 163 -1.02 -6.58 -11.48
N LEU A 164 -2.12 -5.85 -11.65
CA LEU A 164 -3.30 -6.36 -12.36
C LEU A 164 -3.03 -6.53 -13.85
N ALA A 165 -2.26 -5.64 -14.48
CA ALA A 165 -1.87 -5.80 -15.88
C ALA A 165 -1.07 -7.10 -16.10
N GLU A 166 -0.13 -7.41 -15.19
CA GLU A 166 0.56 -8.71 -15.20
C GLU A 166 -0.43 -9.86 -15.01
N ALA A 167 -1.34 -9.75 -14.02
CA ALA A 167 -2.31 -10.79 -13.70
C ALA A 167 -3.21 -11.13 -14.90
N PHE A 168 -3.71 -10.13 -15.64
CA PHE A 168 -4.49 -10.34 -16.86
C PHE A 168 -3.67 -10.95 -17.98
N LYS A 169 -2.43 -10.51 -18.15
CA LYS A 169 -1.52 -11.11 -19.13
C LYS A 169 -1.26 -12.58 -18.83
N ARG A 170 -1.04 -12.95 -17.56
CA ARG A 170 -0.88 -14.34 -17.12
C ARG A 170 -2.14 -15.19 -17.35
N ASN A 171 -3.32 -14.59 -17.34
CA ASN A 171 -4.58 -15.21 -17.73
C ASN A 171 -4.76 -15.33 -19.26
N GLY A 172 -3.77 -14.96 -20.08
CA GLY A 172 -3.81 -15.02 -21.52
C GLY A 172 -4.69 -13.94 -22.17
N ARG A 173 -4.97 -12.84 -21.44
CA ARG A 173 -5.75 -11.72 -21.97
C ARG A 173 -4.84 -10.74 -22.72
N GLU A 174 -5.37 -10.13 -23.77
CA GLU A 174 -4.78 -8.91 -24.31
C GLU A 174 -4.93 -7.81 -23.27
N THR A 175 -3.83 -7.18 -22.88
CA THR A 175 -3.84 -6.26 -21.76
C THR A 175 -3.35 -4.90 -22.20
N LEU A 176 -4.18 -3.89 -21.91
CA LEU A 176 -3.92 -2.47 -22.13
C LEU A 176 -3.76 -1.78 -20.77
N LEU A 177 -2.68 -1.02 -20.59
CA LEU A 177 -2.42 -0.21 -19.38
C LEU A 177 -2.36 1.27 -19.76
N VAL A 178 -3.25 2.08 -19.18
CA VAL A 178 -3.38 3.52 -19.48
C VAL A 178 -3.17 4.35 -18.23
N ASP A 179 -2.35 5.39 -18.31
CA ASP A 179 -2.18 6.37 -17.22
C ASP A 179 -1.96 7.77 -17.76
N MET A 180 -2.50 8.78 -17.06
CA MET A 180 -2.28 10.19 -17.37
C MET A 180 -0.84 10.65 -17.03
N ALA A 181 -0.15 9.95 -16.15
CA ALA A 181 1.25 10.19 -15.85
C ALA A 181 2.16 9.80 -17.05
N PRO A 182 3.34 10.43 -17.20
CA PRO A 182 4.21 10.20 -18.34
C PRO A 182 4.83 8.79 -18.38
N THR A 183 4.74 8.03 -17.30
CA THR A 183 5.22 6.65 -17.19
C THR A 183 4.49 5.92 -16.07
N CYS A 184 4.63 4.58 -15.99
CA CYS A 184 4.11 3.81 -14.87
C CYS A 184 4.87 4.13 -13.57
N MET A 185 4.21 3.96 -12.43
CA MET A 185 4.77 4.12 -11.08
C MET A 185 5.44 5.50 -10.81
N ALA A 186 5.07 6.53 -11.58
CA ALA A 186 5.68 7.86 -11.56
C ALA A 186 5.66 8.57 -10.19
N ASN A 187 4.77 8.17 -9.29
CA ASN A 187 4.71 8.69 -7.91
C ASN A 187 5.57 7.92 -6.91
N ASN A 188 6.07 6.75 -7.29
CA ASN A 188 6.75 5.80 -6.41
C ASN A 188 8.23 5.65 -6.71
N PHE A 189 8.62 5.87 -7.98
CA PHE A 189 9.99 5.72 -8.46
C PHE A 189 10.40 6.91 -9.33
N ASP A 190 11.69 7.17 -9.39
CA ASP A 190 12.23 8.14 -10.33
C ASP A 190 12.18 7.61 -11.78
N PRO A 191 12.26 8.50 -12.80
CA PRO A 191 12.01 8.15 -14.20
C PRO A 191 12.83 6.95 -14.71
N GLU A 192 14.11 6.85 -14.35
CA GLU A 192 14.98 5.75 -14.79
C GLU A 192 14.49 4.37 -14.36
N PHE A 193 13.89 4.25 -13.17
CA PHE A 193 13.29 3.01 -12.67
C PHE A 193 11.92 2.75 -13.30
N SER A 194 11.12 3.81 -13.44
CA SER A 194 9.81 3.73 -14.10
C SER A 194 9.95 3.30 -15.56
N GLU A 195 10.99 3.76 -16.27
CA GLU A 195 11.31 3.34 -17.64
C GLU A 195 11.70 1.86 -17.72
N MET A 196 12.45 1.34 -16.71
CA MET A 196 12.74 -0.10 -16.63
C MET A 196 11.46 -0.91 -16.50
N MET A 197 10.53 -0.47 -15.65
CA MET A 197 9.25 -1.13 -15.50
C MET A 197 8.40 -1.04 -16.77
N ALA A 198 8.31 0.13 -17.39
CA ALA A 198 7.57 0.32 -18.63
C ALA A 198 8.10 -0.60 -19.75
N LYS A 199 9.42 -0.70 -19.87
CA LYS A 199 10.07 -1.63 -20.80
C LYS A 199 9.75 -3.09 -20.48
N ASN A 200 9.83 -3.49 -19.21
CA ASN A 200 9.51 -4.83 -18.76
C ASN A 200 8.07 -5.22 -19.09
N LEU A 201 7.11 -4.32 -18.90
CA LEU A 201 5.71 -4.52 -19.25
C LEU A 201 5.54 -4.73 -20.77
N ALA A 202 6.16 -3.86 -21.58
CA ALA A 202 6.10 -3.92 -23.03
C ALA A 202 6.77 -5.19 -23.60
N ASP A 203 7.94 -5.57 -23.10
CA ASP A 203 8.66 -6.80 -23.46
C ASP A 203 7.82 -8.06 -23.19
N ASN A 204 6.96 -8.02 -22.17
CA ASN A 204 6.01 -9.10 -21.85
C ASN A 204 4.66 -8.95 -22.57
N GLY A 205 4.54 -8.01 -23.51
CA GLY A 205 3.42 -7.86 -24.41
C GLY A 205 2.18 -7.23 -23.75
N ILE A 206 2.39 -6.31 -22.80
CA ILE A 206 1.36 -5.39 -22.29
C ILE A 206 1.43 -4.12 -23.12
N GLU A 207 0.29 -3.70 -23.67
CA GLU A 207 0.16 -2.46 -24.43
C GLU A 207 0.06 -1.29 -23.47
N CYS A 208 1.07 -0.39 -23.46
CA CYS A 208 1.15 0.72 -22.50
C CYS A 208 0.90 2.07 -23.15
N HIS A 209 0.01 2.87 -22.60
CA HIS A 209 -0.33 4.23 -23.03
C HIS A 209 -0.18 5.19 -21.85
N PHE A 210 0.98 5.81 -21.74
CA PHE A 210 1.30 6.78 -20.70
C PHE A 210 1.19 8.22 -21.21
N GLY A 211 0.97 9.17 -20.30
CA GLY A 211 0.64 10.55 -20.62
C GLY A 211 -0.72 10.67 -21.33
N GLU A 212 -1.65 9.76 -21.03
CA GLU A 212 -2.92 9.61 -21.70
C GLU A 212 -4.05 9.47 -20.67
N GLY A 213 -4.89 10.49 -20.60
CA GLY A 213 -6.00 10.55 -19.64
C GLY A 213 -7.30 9.98 -20.22
N VAL A 214 -8.03 9.22 -19.40
CA VAL A 214 -9.36 8.72 -19.75
C VAL A 214 -10.34 9.89 -19.82
N ASP A 215 -11.17 9.91 -20.86
CA ASP A 215 -12.26 10.86 -21.06
C ASP A 215 -13.59 10.24 -20.65
N HIS A 216 -13.98 9.14 -21.29
CA HIS A 216 -15.22 8.42 -21.00
C HIS A 216 -15.14 6.94 -21.42
N PHE A 217 -16.21 6.21 -21.15
CA PHE A 217 -16.39 4.84 -21.60
C PHE A 217 -17.63 4.74 -22.49
N GLU A 218 -17.52 3.98 -23.59
CA GLU A 218 -18.67 3.66 -24.44
C GLU A 218 -19.08 2.21 -24.24
N GLY A 219 -20.38 1.94 -24.41
CA GLY A 219 -20.93 0.60 -24.24
C GLY A 219 -21.98 0.23 -25.27
N LYS A 220 -22.25 -1.05 -25.34
CA LYS A 220 -23.33 -1.64 -26.12
C LYS A 220 -24.06 -2.67 -25.27
N ASP A 221 -25.39 -2.67 -25.32
CA ASP A 221 -26.25 -3.58 -24.57
C ASP A 221 -25.95 -3.62 -23.05
N GLY A 222 -25.57 -2.44 -22.48
CA GLY A 222 -25.25 -2.27 -21.07
C GLY A 222 -23.82 -2.67 -20.65
N LYS A 223 -23.00 -3.20 -21.56
CA LYS A 223 -21.61 -3.60 -21.30
C LYS A 223 -20.61 -2.65 -21.92
N VAL A 224 -19.48 -2.43 -21.27
CA VAL A 224 -18.39 -1.64 -21.84
C VAL A 224 -17.82 -2.30 -23.10
N THR A 225 -17.54 -1.48 -24.10
CA THR A 225 -16.93 -1.93 -25.37
C THR A 225 -15.75 -1.07 -25.79
N THR A 226 -15.65 0.17 -25.27
CA THR A 226 -14.62 1.11 -25.69
C THR A 226 -14.14 1.94 -24.49
N LEU A 227 -12.84 2.03 -24.34
CA LEU A 227 -12.17 3.02 -23.52
C LEU A 227 -11.78 4.21 -24.41
N VAL A 228 -12.29 5.39 -24.12
CA VAL A 228 -11.95 6.64 -24.85
C VAL A 228 -11.05 7.50 -23.98
N THR A 229 -9.96 7.98 -24.57
CA THR A 229 -8.97 8.82 -23.94
C THR A 229 -8.80 10.13 -24.71
N ASN A 230 -8.03 11.05 -24.18
CA ASN A 230 -7.68 12.31 -24.86
C ASN A 230 -6.78 12.12 -26.11
N LYS A 231 -6.32 10.87 -26.40
CA LYS A 231 -5.45 10.59 -27.55
C LYS A 231 -6.00 9.51 -28.49
N GLY A 232 -6.95 8.68 -28.04
CA GLY A 232 -7.46 7.59 -28.86
C GLY A 232 -8.64 6.86 -28.24
N SER A 233 -9.11 5.85 -28.96
CA SER A 233 -10.20 4.97 -28.52
C SER A 233 -9.76 3.51 -28.68
N TYR A 234 -10.00 2.70 -27.65
CA TYR A 234 -9.53 1.33 -27.56
C TYR A 234 -10.71 0.38 -27.34
N GLN A 235 -10.86 -0.62 -28.20
CA GLN A 235 -11.86 -1.66 -27.98
C GLN A 235 -11.43 -2.53 -26.81
N VAL A 236 -12.33 -2.77 -25.87
CA VAL A 236 -12.10 -3.56 -24.65
C VAL A 236 -13.35 -4.34 -24.28
N ASP A 237 -13.19 -5.44 -23.56
CA ASP A 237 -14.30 -6.25 -23.04
C ASP A 237 -14.49 -6.04 -21.53
N MET A 238 -13.45 -5.57 -20.84
CA MET A 238 -13.48 -5.26 -19.40
C MET A 238 -12.48 -4.12 -19.08
N ILE A 239 -12.80 -3.32 -18.08
CA ILE A 239 -11.93 -2.26 -17.57
C ILE A 239 -11.77 -2.43 -16.06
N CYS A 240 -10.53 -2.36 -15.55
CA CYS A 240 -10.23 -2.21 -14.12
C CYS A 240 -9.71 -0.81 -13.83
N VAL A 241 -10.37 -0.08 -12.92
CA VAL A 241 -10.00 1.30 -12.54
C VAL A 241 -9.18 1.29 -11.26
N CYS A 242 -7.92 1.72 -11.34
CA CYS A 242 -6.90 1.64 -10.29
C CYS A 242 -6.21 2.99 -10.04
N ILE A 243 -6.99 4.09 -9.93
CA ILE A 243 -6.48 5.48 -9.87
C ILE A 243 -6.20 5.98 -8.45
N GLY A 244 -6.13 5.09 -7.47
CA GLY A 244 -5.75 5.40 -6.09
C GLY A 244 -6.88 5.29 -5.09
N PHE A 245 -6.58 5.72 -3.85
CA PHE A 245 -7.45 5.59 -2.68
C PHE A 245 -7.55 6.90 -1.91
N ARG A 246 -8.62 7.02 -1.12
CA ARG A 246 -8.82 8.08 -0.13
C ARG A 246 -9.12 7.46 1.23
N PRO A 247 -8.79 8.12 2.35
CA PRO A 247 -9.20 7.67 3.67
C PRO A 247 -10.71 7.45 3.75
N ASN A 248 -11.14 6.38 4.43
CA ASN A 248 -12.55 6.15 4.71
C ASN A 248 -12.92 6.91 5.99
N ASN A 249 -13.37 8.16 5.82
CA ASN A 249 -13.65 9.11 6.90
C ASN A 249 -15.14 9.43 7.09
N ALA A 250 -16.03 8.66 6.49
CA ALA A 250 -17.47 8.96 6.49
C ALA A 250 -18.08 9.07 7.91
N LEU A 251 -17.50 8.38 8.90
CA LEU A 251 -17.98 8.36 10.29
C LEU A 251 -17.54 9.57 11.13
N PHE A 252 -16.59 10.38 10.63
CA PHE A 252 -15.95 11.46 11.40
C PHE A 252 -15.57 12.70 10.58
N ALA A 253 -16.12 12.83 9.37
CA ALA A 253 -15.86 13.98 8.47
C ALA A 253 -16.60 15.28 8.88
N ASP A 254 -17.44 15.23 9.89
CA ASP A 254 -18.30 16.32 10.37
C ASP A 254 -17.60 17.29 11.37
N GLY A 255 -16.28 17.22 11.49
CA GLY A 255 -15.49 18.08 12.38
C GLY A 255 -15.39 17.58 13.82
N GLN A 256 -15.74 16.33 14.09
CA GLN A 256 -15.62 15.70 15.41
C GLN A 256 -14.16 15.34 15.76
N LEU A 257 -13.30 15.20 14.77
CA LEU A 257 -11.87 14.92 14.88
C LEU A 257 -11.06 15.86 13.98
N ASP A 258 -9.83 16.13 14.36
CA ASP A 258 -8.90 16.87 13.51
C ASP A 258 -8.45 15.99 12.33
N LEU A 259 -8.55 16.54 11.12
CA LEU A 259 -8.23 15.84 9.89
C LEU A 259 -7.08 16.48 9.14
N PHE A 260 -6.29 15.66 8.48
CA PHE A 260 -5.29 16.06 7.51
C PHE A 260 -5.94 16.51 6.20
N ALA A 261 -5.19 17.19 5.33
CA ALA A 261 -5.71 17.78 4.09
C ALA A 261 -6.45 16.80 3.15
N ASN A 262 -6.13 15.51 3.20
CA ASN A 262 -6.79 14.47 2.40
C ASN A 262 -7.95 13.77 3.13
N GLY A 263 -8.28 14.22 4.35
CA GLY A 263 -9.34 13.64 5.18
C GLY A 263 -8.92 12.49 6.09
N ALA A 264 -7.63 12.13 6.16
CA ALA A 264 -7.11 11.19 7.15
C ALA A 264 -7.16 11.81 8.55
N VAL A 265 -7.43 11.01 9.58
CA VAL A 265 -7.43 11.45 10.98
C VAL A 265 -6.00 11.82 11.39
N LEU A 266 -5.82 13.02 11.92
CA LEU A 266 -4.56 13.42 12.54
C LEU A 266 -4.37 12.66 13.86
N VAL A 267 -3.21 12.03 14.02
CA VAL A 267 -2.83 11.30 15.23
C VAL A 267 -1.47 11.74 15.72
N ASP A 268 -1.25 11.56 17.03
CA ASP A 268 0.08 11.71 17.65
C ASP A 268 0.92 10.42 17.49
N HIS A 269 2.14 10.43 18.04
CA HIS A 269 3.04 9.27 18.01
C HIS A 269 2.50 8.04 18.79
N HIS A 270 1.47 8.21 19.61
CA HIS A 270 0.79 7.14 20.34
C HIS A 270 -0.47 6.65 19.63
N GLN A 271 -0.71 7.13 18.39
CA GLN A 271 -1.93 6.88 17.60
C GLN A 271 -3.21 7.47 18.21
N LYS A 272 -3.10 8.43 19.14
CA LYS A 272 -4.25 9.18 19.66
C LYS A 272 -4.70 10.25 18.68
N THR A 273 -5.99 10.45 18.61
CA THR A 273 -6.64 11.54 17.87
C THR A 273 -6.73 12.82 18.72
N SER A 274 -7.43 13.84 18.26
CA SER A 274 -7.78 15.04 19.05
C SER A 274 -8.71 14.74 20.25
N ARG A 275 -9.15 13.48 20.44
CA ARG A 275 -9.91 13.02 21.62
C ARG A 275 -9.13 11.97 22.39
N ASP A 276 -8.98 12.13 23.71
CA ASP A 276 -8.12 11.32 24.59
C ASP A 276 -8.47 9.81 24.62
N ASP A 277 -9.69 9.45 24.28
CA ASP A 277 -10.21 8.10 24.31
C ASP A 277 -10.43 7.47 22.93
N VAL A 278 -10.02 8.19 21.86
CA VAL A 278 -10.17 7.76 20.48
C VAL A 278 -8.79 7.65 19.80
N TYR A 279 -8.53 6.49 19.23
CA TYR A 279 -7.34 6.16 18.48
C TYR A 279 -7.70 5.94 17.01
N ALA A 280 -6.79 6.26 16.09
CA ALA A 280 -6.97 5.96 14.67
C ALA A 280 -5.72 5.27 14.11
N VAL A 281 -5.93 4.21 13.32
CA VAL A 281 -4.87 3.33 12.83
C VAL A 281 -5.09 2.92 11.37
N GLY A 282 -4.00 2.61 10.68
CA GLY A 282 -4.03 2.20 9.27
C GLY A 282 -4.40 3.33 8.32
N ASP A 283 -4.96 2.97 7.17
CA ASP A 283 -5.16 3.91 6.05
C ASP A 283 -6.16 5.04 6.32
N CYS A 284 -6.92 5.02 7.41
CA CYS A 284 -7.78 6.14 7.78
C CYS A 284 -7.05 7.23 8.57
N SER A 285 -5.80 7.01 8.99
CA SER A 285 -5.01 7.92 9.83
C SER A 285 -3.75 8.42 9.13
N THR A 286 -3.19 9.51 9.65
CA THR A 286 -1.86 9.99 9.28
C THR A 286 -0.75 9.13 9.88
N ILE A 287 0.46 9.31 9.37
CA ILE A 287 1.68 8.70 9.87
C ILE A 287 2.83 9.71 9.77
N PHE A 288 3.87 9.58 10.60
CA PHE A 288 5.04 10.48 10.58
C PHE A 288 6.04 10.02 9.54
N ASN A 289 6.41 10.93 8.61
CA ASN A 289 7.36 10.63 7.54
C ASN A 289 8.77 11.10 7.92
N ASN A 290 9.66 10.16 8.24
CA ASN A 290 11.02 10.46 8.67
C ASN A 290 11.87 11.13 7.58
N SER A 291 11.59 10.87 6.30
CA SER A 291 12.28 11.52 5.18
C SER A 291 11.91 13.00 5.00
N LEU A 292 10.84 13.45 5.69
CA LEU A 292 10.37 14.83 5.72
C LEU A 292 10.47 15.44 7.11
N GLY A 293 11.44 15.02 7.91
CA GLY A 293 11.68 15.56 9.26
C GLY A 293 10.70 15.07 10.31
N GLY A 294 9.90 14.05 10.03
CA GLY A 294 8.90 13.50 10.95
C GLY A 294 7.56 14.23 10.93
N ASP A 295 7.30 15.06 9.93
CA ASP A 295 6.00 15.70 9.75
C ASP A 295 4.88 14.68 9.46
N PRO A 296 3.64 14.96 9.88
CA PRO A 296 2.49 14.13 9.52
C PRO A 296 2.34 14.01 8.00
N GLY A 297 2.13 12.78 7.53
CA GLY A 297 1.94 12.47 6.13
C GLY A 297 0.89 11.37 5.92
N TYR A 298 0.69 10.96 4.69
CA TYR A 298 -0.21 9.88 4.34
C TYR A 298 0.50 8.85 3.46
N ILE A 299 0.75 7.66 4.02
CA ILE A 299 1.41 6.54 3.35
C ILE A 299 0.64 5.26 3.66
N ALA A 300 -0.33 4.92 2.81
CA ALA A 300 -1.22 3.76 2.96
C ALA A 300 -0.49 2.47 2.54
N LEU A 301 0.09 1.78 3.49
CA LEU A 301 0.76 0.49 3.34
C LEU A 301 0.33 -0.48 4.44
N ALA A 302 0.11 -1.74 4.12
CA ALA A 302 -0.30 -2.78 5.07
C ALA A 302 0.68 -2.90 6.25
N SER A 303 1.99 -2.79 6.00
CA SER A 303 3.02 -2.80 7.05
C SER A 303 2.93 -1.60 8.00
N ASN A 304 2.53 -0.42 7.50
CA ASN A 304 2.28 0.76 8.34
C ASN A 304 1.00 0.56 9.16
N ALA A 305 -0.04 -0.01 8.55
CA ALA A 305 -1.28 -0.33 9.22
C ALA A 305 -1.06 -1.27 10.41
N VAL A 306 -0.33 -2.37 10.22
CA VAL A 306 0.02 -3.31 11.31
C VAL A 306 0.77 -2.60 12.44
N ARG A 307 1.81 -1.82 12.12
CA ARG A 307 2.59 -1.10 13.16
C ARG A 307 1.75 -0.10 13.94
N SER A 308 0.89 0.66 13.27
CA SER A 308 -0.02 1.61 13.94
C SER A 308 -1.01 0.89 14.87
N GLY A 309 -1.52 -0.28 14.45
CA GLY A 309 -2.38 -1.12 15.28
C GLY A 309 -1.68 -1.63 16.55
N ILE A 310 -0.42 -2.08 16.42
CA ILE A 310 0.41 -2.52 17.57
C ILE A 310 0.60 -1.36 18.55
N VAL A 311 1.00 -0.18 18.04
CA VAL A 311 1.23 1.01 18.87
C VAL A 311 -0.05 1.41 19.62
N ALA A 312 -1.19 1.47 18.93
CA ALA A 312 -2.46 1.79 19.55
C ALA A 312 -2.86 0.75 20.64
N GLY A 313 -2.70 -0.55 20.33
CA GLY A 313 -3.05 -1.63 21.27
C GLY A 313 -2.28 -1.53 22.59
N HIS A 314 -1.01 -1.23 22.57
CA HIS A 314 -0.20 -1.01 23.78
C HIS A 314 -0.63 0.25 24.53
N ASN A 315 -0.78 1.38 23.83
CA ASN A 315 -1.13 2.66 24.47
C ASN A 315 -2.54 2.65 25.08
N ILE A 316 -3.51 2.01 24.45
CA ILE A 316 -4.85 1.83 24.98
C ILE A 316 -4.84 1.10 26.33
N CYS A 317 -3.95 0.13 26.48
CA CYS A 317 -3.80 -0.69 27.68
C CYS A 317 -2.81 -0.10 28.72
N GLY A 318 -2.29 1.09 28.48
CA GLY A 318 -1.44 1.84 29.43
C GLY A 318 0.05 1.54 29.35
N THR A 319 0.51 0.79 28.32
CA THR A 319 1.95 0.67 28.01
C THR A 319 2.31 1.72 26.98
N GLU A 320 3.02 2.75 27.42
CA GLU A 320 3.38 3.87 26.57
C GLU A 320 4.50 3.48 25.59
N ILE A 321 4.17 3.48 24.29
CA ILE A 321 5.13 3.31 23.19
C ILE A 321 4.85 4.32 22.08
N GLU A 322 5.89 4.80 21.44
CA GLU A 322 5.78 5.74 20.33
C GLU A 322 5.95 5.05 18.98
N ASN A 323 5.19 5.49 17.99
CA ASN A 323 5.46 5.17 16.60
C ASN A 323 6.72 5.93 16.16
N PRO A 324 7.81 5.24 15.77
CA PRO A 324 9.05 5.90 15.39
C PRO A 324 9.00 6.61 14.02
N GLY A 325 7.83 6.67 13.42
CA GLY A 325 7.65 7.12 12.04
C GLY A 325 7.99 6.05 11.01
N VAL A 326 7.87 6.41 9.74
CA VAL A 326 8.06 5.51 8.60
C VAL A 326 8.84 6.17 7.48
N GLN A 327 9.34 5.35 6.56
CA GLN A 327 10.05 5.74 5.36
C GLN A 327 9.31 5.29 4.08
N GLY A 328 8.11 4.74 4.19
CA GLY A 328 7.36 4.23 3.05
C GLY A 328 8.10 3.12 2.29
N ALA A 329 8.82 2.25 3.01
CA ALA A 329 9.53 1.14 2.39
C ALA A 329 8.54 0.20 1.70
N SER A 330 8.77 -0.05 0.42
CA SER A 330 7.87 -0.81 -0.45
C SER A 330 8.64 -1.52 -1.56
N GLY A 331 8.00 -2.50 -2.19
CA GLY A 331 8.59 -3.23 -3.30
C GLY A 331 7.52 -3.80 -4.23
N ILE A 332 7.93 -4.11 -5.46
CA ILE A 332 7.10 -4.74 -6.48
C ILE A 332 7.93 -5.75 -7.26
N CYS A 333 7.28 -6.83 -7.66
CA CYS A 333 7.85 -7.82 -8.57
C CYS A 333 6.88 -8.04 -9.72
N ILE A 334 7.28 -7.70 -10.94
CA ILE A 334 6.48 -7.86 -12.15
C ILE A 334 7.28 -8.71 -13.13
N PHE A 335 6.73 -9.86 -13.49
CA PHE A 335 7.47 -10.92 -14.18
C PHE A 335 8.79 -11.20 -13.43
N ASP A 336 9.93 -10.86 -14.00
CA ASP A 336 11.23 -11.08 -13.37
C ASP A 336 11.83 -9.81 -12.73
N LEU A 337 11.32 -8.63 -13.07
CA LEU A 337 11.86 -7.37 -12.55
C LEU A 337 11.34 -7.10 -11.14
N LYS A 338 12.28 -6.93 -10.22
CA LYS A 338 12.05 -6.56 -8.82
C LYS A 338 12.52 -5.13 -8.61
N MET A 339 11.67 -4.31 -8.04
CA MET A 339 11.99 -2.93 -7.69
C MET A 339 11.59 -2.67 -6.25
N VAL A 340 12.49 -2.06 -5.49
CA VAL A 340 12.26 -1.71 -4.09
C VAL A 340 12.65 -0.26 -3.83
N SER A 341 11.93 0.41 -2.93
CA SER A 341 12.21 1.80 -2.58
C SER A 341 11.91 2.08 -1.10
N CYS A 342 12.56 3.10 -0.57
CA CYS A 342 12.19 3.71 0.71
C CYS A 342 12.56 5.19 0.69
N GLY A 343 11.86 5.98 1.48
CA GLY A 343 12.11 7.41 1.62
C GLY A 343 11.71 8.22 0.40
N LEU A 344 12.39 9.33 0.19
CA LEU A 344 12.11 10.24 -0.93
C LEU A 344 12.76 9.75 -2.23
N THR A 345 12.02 9.86 -3.31
CA THR A 345 12.59 9.92 -4.67
C THR A 345 13.08 11.35 -4.92
N GLU A 346 13.92 11.56 -5.91
CA GLU A 346 14.35 12.90 -6.34
C GLU A 346 13.15 13.75 -6.76
N ASN A 347 12.18 13.15 -7.47
CA ASN A 347 10.94 13.83 -7.87
C ASN A 347 10.07 14.19 -6.66
N ALA A 348 9.98 13.33 -5.66
CA ALA A 348 9.27 13.65 -4.43
C ALA A 348 9.97 14.77 -3.65
N ALA A 349 11.30 14.75 -3.54
CA ALA A 349 12.08 15.82 -2.92
C ALA A 349 11.80 17.17 -3.57
N LYS A 350 11.83 17.25 -4.91
CA LYS A 350 11.47 18.47 -5.66
C LYS A 350 10.07 18.96 -5.34
N ARG A 351 9.08 18.05 -5.29
CA ARG A 351 7.68 18.38 -4.98
C ARG A 351 7.49 18.91 -3.56
N PHE A 352 8.24 18.39 -2.59
CA PHE A 352 8.22 18.84 -1.19
C PHE A 352 9.18 20.00 -0.90
N GLY A 353 9.95 20.47 -1.89
CA GLY A 353 10.89 21.59 -1.71
C GLY A 353 12.12 21.23 -0.89
N VAL A 354 12.51 19.96 -0.84
CA VAL A 354 13.71 19.46 -0.15
C VAL A 354 14.90 19.54 -1.11
N ASP A 355 15.97 20.23 -0.68
CA ASP A 355 17.20 20.39 -1.50
C ASP A 355 18.09 19.15 -1.35
N VAL A 356 18.13 18.33 -2.38
CA VAL A 356 18.81 17.04 -2.37
C VAL A 356 19.91 16.94 -3.43
N LEU A 357 20.84 16.03 -3.19
CA LEU A 357 21.76 15.46 -4.19
C LEU A 357 21.42 13.98 -4.37
N THR A 358 21.82 13.42 -5.49
CA THR A 358 21.61 12.01 -5.81
C THR A 358 22.89 11.37 -6.33
N THR A 359 23.01 10.07 -6.10
CA THR A 359 24.03 9.23 -6.74
C THR A 359 23.36 7.98 -7.28
N SER A 360 23.79 7.54 -8.47
CA SER A 360 23.24 6.35 -9.10
C SER A 360 24.34 5.53 -9.76
N VAL A 361 24.19 4.21 -9.66
CA VAL A 361 25.05 3.26 -10.37
C VAL A 361 24.26 2.04 -10.82
N THR A 362 24.74 1.41 -11.88
CA THR A 362 24.37 0.04 -12.26
C THR A 362 25.64 -0.80 -12.17
N ASP A 363 25.59 -1.90 -11.41
CA ASP A 363 26.70 -2.83 -11.22
C ASP A 363 26.14 -4.22 -10.87
N THR A 364 26.98 -5.26 -10.97
CA THR A 364 26.58 -6.61 -10.56
C THR A 364 26.61 -6.76 -9.03
N GLN A 365 25.73 -7.61 -8.51
CA GLN A 365 25.69 -7.95 -7.08
C GLN A 365 26.96 -8.67 -6.62
N LYS A 366 27.41 -9.65 -7.40
CA LYS A 366 28.55 -10.53 -7.09
C LYS A 366 29.77 -10.12 -7.91
N ALA A 367 30.91 -10.69 -7.54
CA ALA A 367 32.17 -10.47 -8.28
C ALA A 367 32.03 -10.90 -9.75
N GLY A 368 32.63 -10.16 -10.67
CA GLY A 368 32.47 -10.35 -12.12
C GLY A 368 32.92 -11.72 -12.67
N PHE A 369 33.66 -12.52 -11.90
CA PHE A 369 34.01 -13.90 -12.27
C PHE A 369 32.91 -14.92 -11.94
N ILE A 370 31.81 -14.51 -11.29
CA ILE A 370 30.62 -15.32 -11.08
C ILE A 370 29.75 -15.17 -12.31
N GLU A 371 29.71 -16.20 -13.15
CA GLU A 371 29.06 -16.17 -14.47
C GLU A 371 27.56 -16.47 -14.41
N HIS A 372 27.03 -16.95 -13.26
CA HIS A 372 25.65 -17.35 -13.09
C HIS A 372 24.97 -16.58 -11.95
N ASP A 373 23.68 -16.33 -12.10
CA ASP A 373 22.85 -15.64 -11.08
C ASP A 373 23.47 -14.32 -10.59
N ASN A 374 24.03 -13.53 -11.50
CA ASN A 374 24.68 -12.27 -11.21
C ASN A 374 24.19 -11.14 -12.16
N PRO A 375 22.89 -10.85 -12.15
CA PRO A 375 22.34 -9.76 -12.97
C PRO A 375 22.76 -8.40 -12.43
N ASP A 376 22.63 -7.42 -13.30
CA ASP A 376 22.79 -6.02 -12.91
C ASP A 376 21.80 -5.60 -11.83
N ALA A 377 22.27 -4.78 -10.91
CA ALA A 377 21.48 -4.04 -9.95
C ALA A 377 21.69 -2.54 -10.17
N THR A 378 20.61 -1.83 -10.42
CA THR A 378 20.63 -0.36 -10.48
C THR A 378 20.19 0.19 -9.14
N ILE A 379 21.00 1.05 -8.53
CA ILE A 379 20.69 1.74 -7.29
C ILE A 379 20.76 3.25 -7.49
N LYS A 380 19.82 3.97 -6.86
CA LYS A 380 19.89 5.42 -6.70
C LYS A 380 19.68 5.76 -5.23
N ILE A 381 20.52 6.63 -4.68
CA ILE A 381 20.44 7.13 -3.31
C ILE A 381 20.17 8.63 -3.37
N VAL A 382 19.18 9.07 -2.61
CA VAL A 382 18.81 10.48 -2.43
C VAL A 382 19.26 10.91 -1.05
N TYR A 383 19.99 12.01 -0.95
CA TYR A 383 20.48 12.52 0.32
C TYR A 383 20.41 14.05 0.38
N ASP A 384 20.24 14.57 1.61
CA ASP A 384 20.13 16.00 1.86
C ASP A 384 21.44 16.69 1.49
N LYS A 385 21.36 17.76 0.71
CA LYS A 385 22.53 18.48 0.19
C LYS A 385 23.39 19.12 1.29
N LYS A 386 22.78 19.54 2.39
CA LYS A 386 23.46 20.27 3.46
C LYS A 386 23.95 19.34 4.58
N THR A 387 23.07 18.47 5.06
CA THR A 387 23.38 17.56 6.17
C THR A 387 24.02 16.27 5.72
N ARG A 388 23.88 15.94 4.41
CA ARG A 388 24.30 14.69 3.76
C ARG A 388 23.60 13.44 4.29
N ALA A 389 22.54 13.61 5.12
CA ALA A 389 21.71 12.52 5.58
C ALA A 389 20.99 11.82 4.42
N ILE A 390 20.96 10.50 4.43
CA ILE A 390 20.21 9.70 3.45
C ILE A 390 18.72 9.93 3.68
N LEU A 391 18.01 10.32 2.63
CA LEU A 391 16.58 10.59 2.63
C LEU A 391 15.78 9.54 1.86
N GLY A 392 16.43 8.75 1.01
CA GLY A 392 15.77 7.69 0.28
C GLY A 392 16.69 6.87 -0.58
N ALA A 393 16.20 5.71 -1.03
CA ALA A 393 16.90 4.85 -1.96
C ALA A 393 15.90 4.08 -2.83
N GLN A 394 16.34 3.73 -4.05
CA GLN A 394 15.62 2.91 -5.02
C GLN A 394 16.58 1.89 -5.58
N ILE A 395 16.12 0.64 -5.74
CA ILE A 395 16.92 -0.45 -6.31
C ILE A 395 16.05 -1.25 -7.28
N ALA A 396 16.61 -1.59 -8.45
CA ALA A 396 15.99 -2.46 -9.45
C ALA A 396 16.94 -3.55 -9.88
N SER A 397 16.47 -4.80 -9.95
CA SER A 397 17.21 -5.96 -10.46
C SER A 397 16.25 -7.10 -10.77
N THR A 398 16.70 -8.09 -11.54
CA THR A 398 16.02 -9.39 -11.60
C THR A 398 16.43 -10.30 -10.43
N TYR A 399 17.48 -9.95 -9.68
CA TYR A 399 17.84 -10.59 -8.41
C TYR A 399 17.01 -10.01 -7.26
N ASP A 400 16.78 -10.79 -6.21
CA ASP A 400 16.07 -10.29 -5.02
C ASP A 400 16.98 -9.39 -4.18
N MET A 401 16.69 -8.09 -4.22
CA MET A 401 17.39 -7.04 -3.48
C MET A 401 16.56 -6.50 -2.30
N SER A 402 15.45 -7.13 -1.97
CA SER A 402 14.50 -6.62 -0.97
C SER A 402 15.12 -6.43 0.42
N GLY A 403 16.04 -7.30 0.82
CA GLY A 403 16.77 -7.17 2.09
C GLY A 403 17.60 -5.89 2.19
N THR A 404 18.12 -5.39 1.08
CA THR A 404 18.96 -4.18 1.07
C THR A 404 18.16 -2.92 1.37
N ILE A 405 16.91 -2.82 0.93
CA ILE A 405 16.11 -1.62 1.19
C ILE A 405 15.80 -1.42 2.68
N HIS A 406 15.78 -2.48 3.47
CA HIS A 406 15.57 -2.39 4.92
C HIS A 406 16.76 -1.71 5.62
N MET A 407 17.98 -1.88 5.12
CA MET A 407 19.16 -1.12 5.59
C MET A 407 18.98 0.38 5.32
N PHE A 408 18.53 0.75 4.13
CA PHE A 408 18.25 2.15 3.80
C PHE A 408 17.10 2.72 4.61
N SER A 409 16.04 1.93 4.86
CA SER A 409 14.96 2.33 5.75
C SER A 409 15.47 2.67 7.15
N LEU A 410 16.36 1.84 7.71
CA LEU A 410 17.01 2.12 9.01
C LEU A 410 17.94 3.34 8.93
N ALA A 411 18.69 3.48 7.83
CA ALA A 411 19.59 4.63 7.62
C ALA A 411 18.80 5.95 7.62
N VAL A 412 17.68 6.04 6.92
CA VAL A 412 16.79 7.22 6.93
C VAL A 412 16.25 7.46 8.34
N GLN A 413 15.73 6.43 9.02
CA GLN A 413 15.18 6.56 10.37
C GLN A 413 16.21 7.07 11.39
N LYS A 414 17.49 6.75 11.20
CA LYS A 414 18.58 7.13 12.10
C LYS A 414 19.37 8.36 11.65
N GLY A 415 19.04 8.93 10.50
CA GLY A 415 19.76 10.08 9.95
C GLY A 415 21.20 9.76 9.55
N VAL A 416 21.48 8.52 9.12
CA VAL A 416 22.82 8.11 8.65
C VAL A 416 23.16 8.90 7.39
N THR A 417 24.42 9.37 7.31
CA THR A 417 24.89 10.16 6.17
C THR A 417 25.41 9.27 5.03
N ILE A 418 25.41 9.82 3.81
CA ILE A 418 26.03 9.16 2.65
C ILE A 418 27.53 8.92 2.85
N ASP A 419 28.20 9.76 3.68
CA ASP A 419 29.62 9.63 3.99
C ASP A 419 29.90 8.46 4.94
N GLU A 420 29.03 8.20 5.89
CA GLU A 420 29.10 6.99 6.75
C GLU A 420 28.88 5.73 5.91
N LEU A 421 27.98 5.78 4.91
CA LEU A 421 27.71 4.65 4.03
C LEU A 421 28.93 4.26 3.17
N LYS A 422 29.82 5.20 2.84
CA LYS A 422 31.06 4.92 2.06
C LYS A 422 31.96 3.88 2.72
N LEU A 423 31.94 3.82 4.05
CA LEU A 423 32.82 2.99 4.86
C LEU A 423 32.03 1.98 5.71
N LEU A 424 30.77 1.71 5.33
CA LEU A 424 29.97 0.71 6.01
C LEU A 424 30.65 -0.67 5.89
N ASP A 425 30.70 -1.40 7.00
CA ASP A 425 31.22 -2.78 7.04
C ASP A 425 30.27 -3.73 6.28
N ILE A 426 30.49 -3.82 4.97
CA ILE A 426 29.82 -4.79 4.10
C ILE A 426 30.81 -5.91 3.84
N PHE A 427 30.53 -7.12 4.33
CA PHE A 427 31.41 -8.26 4.16
C PHE A 427 31.58 -8.64 2.68
N PHE A 428 32.73 -9.25 2.35
CA PHE A 428 32.98 -9.81 1.04
C PHE A 428 33.07 -11.33 1.08
N LEU A 429 32.24 -11.95 0.26
CA LEU A 429 32.39 -13.35 -0.15
C LEU A 429 31.87 -13.49 -1.58
N PRO A 430 32.62 -14.07 -2.54
CA PRO A 430 32.24 -14.09 -3.96
C PRO A 430 30.84 -14.63 -4.25
N HIS A 431 30.34 -15.57 -3.44
CA HIS A 431 28.98 -16.11 -3.59
C HIS A 431 27.88 -15.08 -3.37
N PHE A 432 28.14 -14.02 -2.62
CA PHE A 432 27.15 -13.05 -2.18
C PHE A 432 27.44 -11.63 -2.66
N ASN A 433 28.73 -11.29 -2.83
CA ASN A 433 29.09 -9.88 -2.93
C ASN A 433 30.36 -9.66 -3.75
N ALA A 434 30.61 -8.41 -4.14
CA ALA A 434 31.88 -7.94 -4.67
C ALA A 434 32.67 -7.18 -3.60
N PRO A 435 34.02 -7.10 -3.68
CA PRO A 435 34.84 -6.32 -2.73
C PRO A 435 34.40 -4.86 -2.63
N TYR A 436 34.05 -4.26 -3.78
CA TYR A 436 33.36 -2.99 -3.87
C TYR A 436 31.90 -3.30 -4.25
N ASN A 437 31.06 -3.44 -3.23
CA ASN A 437 29.65 -3.68 -3.42
C ASN A 437 28.98 -2.48 -4.13
N TYR A 438 27.96 -2.72 -4.93
CA TYR A 438 27.23 -1.68 -5.67
C TYR A 438 26.72 -0.54 -4.75
N ILE A 439 26.41 -0.82 -3.48
CA ILE A 439 26.02 0.18 -2.46
C ILE A 439 27.23 1.10 -2.16
N THR A 440 28.39 0.47 -1.88
CA THR A 440 29.64 1.20 -1.61
C THR A 440 30.06 2.01 -2.84
N VAL A 441 29.96 1.45 -4.04
CA VAL A 441 30.25 2.16 -5.29
C VAL A 441 29.35 3.38 -5.45
N ALA A 442 28.05 3.24 -5.21
CA ALA A 442 27.10 4.35 -5.25
C ALA A 442 27.47 5.45 -4.23
N ALA A 443 27.78 5.06 -2.99
CA ALA A 443 28.16 6.00 -1.95
C ALA A 443 29.50 6.73 -2.28
N LEU A 444 30.50 6.02 -2.80
CA LEU A 444 31.80 6.60 -3.20
C LEU A 444 31.69 7.59 -4.35
N LYS A 445 30.69 7.46 -5.24
CA LYS A 445 30.41 8.40 -6.33
C LYS A 445 29.62 9.63 -5.89
N ALA A 446 29.13 9.66 -4.64
CA ALA A 446 28.38 10.80 -4.11
C ALA A 446 29.31 12.02 -3.96
N GLU A 447 28.85 13.16 -4.51
CA GLU A 447 29.55 14.47 -4.43
C GLU A 447 29.59 15.04 -3.01
#